data_86445d4984987036b33d737eba0cfd55
#
_entry.id   86445d4984987036b33d737eba0cfd55
#
_cell.length_a   1.000
_cell.length_b   1.000
_cell.length_c   1.000
_cell.angle_alpha   90.00
_cell.angle_beta   90.00
_cell.angle_gamma   90.00
#
_symmetry.space_group_name_H-M   'P 1'
#
loop_
_entity.id
_entity.type
_entity.pdbx_description
1 polymer ?
#
loop_
_entity_poly.entity_id
_entity_poly.type
_entity_poly.pdbx_seq_one_letter_code
_entity_poly.pdbx_strand_id
1 'polypeptide(L)'
;MTGRWMVLVLLFVCGLAALRSLSAQQKSAPRAGWISDESCAAQHTKPGRADCVQKCWRGGASVGHPEWKPQRAAFVADDNHAIWIVENPEAVRGFPAAHVLLAGHFDSAKKTVHVEKVTPAAD
;
A
#
# COMPACT_ATOMS: atom_id res chain seq x y z
N MET A 1 18.90 -39.38 -41.60
CA MET A 1 17.86 -38.33 -41.73
C MET A 1 17.13 -38.00 -40.41
N THR A 2 17.56 -38.50 -39.29
CA THR A 2 16.89 -38.31 -37.99
C THR A 2 17.50 -37.22 -37.14
N GLY A 3 18.60 -36.59 -37.53
CA GLY A 3 19.31 -35.57 -36.71
C GLY A 3 18.84 -34.13 -36.89
N ARG A 4 18.12 -33.80 -37.93
CA ARG A 4 17.75 -32.39 -38.23
C ARG A 4 16.44 -31.96 -37.57
N TRP A 5 15.61 -32.90 -37.18
CA TRP A 5 14.33 -32.60 -36.52
C TRP A 5 14.49 -32.41 -34.98
N MET A 6 15.47 -33.06 -34.36
CA MET A 6 15.72 -32.88 -32.91
C MET A 6 16.30 -31.53 -32.56
N VAL A 7 17.07 -30.90 -33.42
CA VAL A 7 17.65 -29.57 -33.18
C VAL A 7 16.59 -28.48 -33.22
N LEU A 8 15.59 -28.61 -34.12
CA LEU A 8 14.49 -27.63 -34.23
C LEU A 8 13.54 -27.65 -33.03
N VAL A 9 13.32 -28.82 -32.41
CA VAL A 9 12.45 -28.93 -31.22
C VAL A 9 13.10 -28.35 -29.96
N LEU A 10 14.43 -28.49 -29.85
CA LEU A 10 15.19 -27.92 -28.71
C LEU A 10 15.25 -26.37 -28.75
N LEU A 11 15.28 -25.77 -29.91
CA LEU A 11 15.27 -24.31 -30.05
C LEU A 11 13.88 -23.69 -29.74
N PHE A 12 12.80 -24.44 -29.94
CA PHE A 12 11.43 -23.95 -29.67
C PHE A 12 11.08 -23.98 -28.17
N VAL A 13 11.68 -24.89 -27.41
CA VAL A 13 11.44 -24.99 -25.95
C VAL A 13 12.19 -23.91 -25.17
N CYS A 14 13.37 -23.47 -25.62
CA CYS A 14 14.09 -22.36 -24.97
C CYS A 14 13.43 -20.99 -25.17
N GLY A 15 12.68 -20.80 -26.25
CA GLY A 15 12.02 -19.50 -26.53
C GLY A 15 10.82 -19.19 -25.62
N LEU A 16 10.15 -20.22 -25.10
CA LEU A 16 8.97 -20.06 -24.24
C LEU A 16 9.30 -19.77 -22.76
N ALA A 17 10.49 -20.10 -22.31
CA ALA A 17 10.93 -19.84 -20.94
C ALA A 17 11.36 -18.39 -20.71
N ALA A 18 11.77 -17.66 -21.75
CA ALA A 18 12.22 -16.28 -21.62
C ALA A 18 11.07 -15.24 -21.49
N LEU A 19 9.85 -15.61 -21.88
CA LEU A 19 8.69 -14.71 -21.84
C LEU A 19 8.02 -14.59 -20.46
N ARG A 20 8.38 -15.43 -19.50
CA ARG A 20 7.80 -15.41 -18.14
C ARG A 20 8.51 -14.48 -17.15
N SER A 21 9.67 -13.94 -17.50
CA SER A 21 10.46 -13.15 -16.55
C SER A 21 10.19 -11.64 -16.59
N LEU A 22 9.36 -11.16 -17.49
CA LEU A 22 9.08 -9.72 -17.63
C LEU A 22 7.85 -9.23 -16.84
N SER A 23 7.09 -10.15 -16.23
CA SER A 23 5.85 -9.79 -15.50
C SER A 23 6.04 -9.46 -14.02
N ALA A 24 7.25 -9.63 -13.45
CA ALA A 24 7.48 -9.58 -12.01
C ALA A 24 7.90 -8.21 -11.45
N GLN A 25 8.03 -7.16 -12.27
CA GLN A 25 8.57 -5.86 -11.83
C GLN A 25 7.78 -4.65 -12.33
N GLN A 26 6.48 -4.73 -12.47
CA GLN A 26 5.67 -3.53 -12.61
C GLN A 26 5.50 -2.89 -11.23
N LYS A 27 6.32 -1.87 -10.94
CA LYS A 27 6.03 -0.94 -9.85
C LYS A 27 4.64 -0.37 -10.11
N SER A 28 3.72 -0.60 -9.18
CA SER A 28 2.41 0.03 -9.24
C SER A 28 2.59 1.55 -9.28
N ALA A 29 1.85 2.23 -10.15
CA ALA A 29 1.82 3.69 -10.16
C ALA A 29 1.42 4.20 -8.77
N PRO A 30 1.97 5.35 -8.30
CA PRO A 30 1.56 5.94 -7.04
C PRO A 30 0.05 6.19 -7.02
N ARG A 31 -0.58 5.94 -5.88
CA ARG A 31 -2.01 6.15 -5.68
C ARG A 31 -2.24 7.36 -4.80
N ALA A 32 -3.18 8.21 -5.20
CA ALA A 32 -3.63 9.34 -4.38
C ALA A 32 -4.61 8.85 -3.31
N GLY A 33 -4.50 9.42 -2.12
CA GLY A 33 -5.38 9.10 -1.01
C GLY A 33 -4.97 9.78 0.28
N TRP A 34 -5.56 9.36 1.38
CA TRP A 34 -5.40 9.96 2.69
C TRP A 34 -4.77 8.99 3.67
N ILE A 35 -3.87 9.50 4.49
CA ILE A 35 -3.34 8.75 5.64
C ILE A 35 -4.31 8.94 6.81
N SER A 36 -4.76 7.84 7.38
CA SER A 36 -5.80 7.81 8.40
C SER A 36 -5.51 6.73 9.45
N ASP A 37 -6.50 6.40 10.24
CA ASP A 37 -6.51 5.28 11.16
C ASP A 37 -7.59 4.26 10.77
N GLU A 38 -7.47 3.04 11.26
CA GLU A 38 -8.37 1.94 10.90
C GLU A 38 -9.81 2.10 11.41
N SER A 39 -10.00 2.84 12.52
CA SER A 39 -11.33 2.99 13.13
C SER A 39 -12.20 3.99 12.42
N CYS A 40 -11.65 5.17 12.13
CA CYS A 40 -12.40 6.28 11.55
C CYS A 40 -12.16 6.43 10.06
N ALA A 41 -11.09 5.82 9.54
CA ALA A 41 -10.74 5.72 8.12
C ALA A 41 -11.27 6.88 7.26
N ALA A 42 -12.39 6.67 6.58
CA ALA A 42 -12.99 7.64 5.65
C ALA A 42 -13.47 8.95 6.33
N GLN A 43 -13.70 8.96 7.63
CA GLN A 43 -14.10 10.18 8.35
C GLN A 43 -12.95 11.18 8.51
N HIS A 44 -11.71 10.71 8.41
CA HIS A 44 -10.50 11.53 8.52
C HIS A 44 -9.87 11.86 7.17
N THR A 45 -10.59 11.70 6.07
CA THR A 45 -10.14 12.01 4.71
C THR A 45 -10.44 13.46 4.31
N LYS A 46 -10.00 14.38 5.15
CA LYS A 46 -10.14 15.83 4.94
C LYS A 46 -9.11 16.59 5.77
N PRO A 47 -8.77 17.83 5.39
CA PRO A 47 -7.86 18.67 6.15
C PRO A 47 -8.31 18.90 7.60
N GLY A 48 -7.35 19.15 8.50
CA GLY A 48 -7.62 19.51 9.89
C GLY A 48 -7.87 18.36 10.85
N ARG A 49 -7.62 17.10 10.42
CA ARG A 49 -7.84 15.91 11.25
C ARG A 49 -6.55 15.27 11.79
N ALA A 50 -5.41 15.94 11.64
CA ALA A 50 -4.11 15.40 12.06
C ALA A 50 -4.08 15.00 13.53
N ASP A 51 -4.59 15.84 14.43
CA ASP A 51 -4.61 15.55 15.88
C ASP A 51 -5.49 14.34 16.21
N CYS A 52 -6.63 14.19 15.53
CA CYS A 52 -7.52 13.05 15.74
C CYS A 52 -6.83 11.75 15.31
N VAL A 53 -6.20 11.74 14.15
CA VAL A 53 -5.48 10.56 13.63
C VAL A 53 -4.33 10.19 14.56
N GLN A 54 -3.54 11.15 15.00
CA GLN A 54 -2.43 10.90 15.94
C GLN A 54 -2.92 10.33 17.29
N LYS A 55 -4.03 10.83 17.81
CA LYS A 55 -4.64 10.29 19.04
C LYS A 55 -5.08 8.85 18.86
N CYS A 56 -5.72 8.54 17.74
CA CYS A 56 -6.12 7.17 17.42
C CYS A 56 -4.91 6.24 17.34
N TRP A 57 -3.82 6.66 16.71
CA TRP A 57 -2.61 5.86 16.62
C TRP A 57 -1.96 5.59 17.99
N ARG A 58 -1.98 6.56 18.90
CA ARG A 58 -1.40 6.41 20.25
C ARG A 58 -2.26 5.60 21.21
N GLY A 59 -3.57 5.59 21.00
CA GLY A 59 -4.52 5.06 22.00
C GLY A 59 -4.63 5.95 23.23
N GLY A 60 -5.31 5.44 24.24
CA GLY A 60 -5.71 6.22 25.42
C GLY A 60 -4.87 6.01 26.68
N ALA A 61 -3.91 5.09 26.70
CA ALA A 61 -3.16 4.76 27.92
C ALA A 61 -2.47 5.97 28.56
N SER A 62 -1.87 6.85 27.75
CA SER A 62 -1.17 8.05 28.24
C SER A 62 -2.10 9.15 28.80
N VAL A 63 -3.39 9.05 28.56
CA VAL A 63 -4.41 10.01 29.02
C VAL A 63 -5.41 9.37 29.98
N GLY A 64 -5.08 8.24 30.59
CA GLY A 64 -5.88 7.59 31.60
C GLY A 64 -7.00 6.67 31.09
N HIS A 65 -6.95 6.32 29.80
CA HIS A 65 -7.95 5.45 29.15
C HIS A 65 -7.28 4.22 28.50
N PRO A 66 -6.72 3.29 29.31
CA PRO A 66 -6.01 2.13 28.76
C PRO A 66 -6.90 1.18 27.96
N GLU A 67 -8.23 1.27 28.11
CA GLU A 67 -9.21 0.54 27.31
C GLU A 67 -9.28 1.01 25.85
N TRP A 68 -8.84 2.23 25.57
CA TRP A 68 -8.76 2.75 24.20
C TRP A 68 -7.47 2.24 23.53
N LYS A 69 -7.61 1.19 22.76
CA LYS A 69 -6.46 0.55 22.10
C LYS A 69 -5.87 1.43 21.00
N PRO A 70 -4.54 1.43 20.82
CA PRO A 70 -3.91 2.06 19.65
C PRO A 70 -4.50 1.50 18.36
N GLN A 71 -4.84 2.40 17.44
CA GLN A 71 -5.34 2.03 16.12
C GLN A 71 -4.21 1.92 15.12
N ARG A 72 -4.34 1.00 14.16
CA ARG A 72 -3.36 0.88 13.09
C ARG A 72 -3.48 2.03 12.10
N ALA A 73 -2.35 2.41 11.48
CA ALA A 73 -2.37 3.37 10.38
C ALA A 73 -3.05 2.76 9.15
N ALA A 74 -3.80 3.58 8.43
CA ALA A 74 -4.51 3.19 7.22
C ALA A 74 -4.28 4.20 6.10
N PHE A 75 -4.38 3.72 4.86
CA PHE A 75 -4.44 4.54 3.66
C PHE A 75 -5.83 4.37 3.04
N VAL A 76 -6.49 5.48 2.76
CA VAL A 76 -7.81 5.52 2.11
C VAL A 76 -7.63 6.06 0.71
N ALA A 77 -7.83 5.21 -0.31
CA ALA A 77 -7.63 5.59 -1.70
C ALA A 77 -8.74 6.54 -2.20
N ASP A 78 -8.37 7.55 -2.98
CA ASP A 78 -9.33 8.53 -3.51
C ASP A 78 -10.28 7.93 -4.53
N ASP A 79 -9.78 7.02 -5.37
CA ASP A 79 -10.51 6.50 -6.53
C ASP A 79 -11.72 5.63 -6.17
N ASN A 80 -11.60 4.80 -5.15
CA ASN A 80 -12.63 3.84 -4.77
C ASN A 80 -12.94 3.81 -3.27
N HIS A 81 -12.32 4.70 -2.48
CA HIS A 81 -12.44 4.76 -1.02
C HIS A 81 -12.03 3.46 -0.30
N ALA A 82 -11.27 2.59 -0.95
CA ALA A 82 -10.76 1.37 -0.34
C ALA A 82 -9.81 1.72 0.80
N ILE A 83 -9.94 0.98 1.89
CA ILE A 83 -9.12 1.14 3.10
C ILE A 83 -8.05 0.06 3.10
N TRP A 84 -6.81 0.48 3.23
CA TRP A 84 -5.63 -0.37 3.26
C TRP A 84 -4.90 -0.18 4.57
N ILE A 85 -4.72 -1.24 5.33
CA ILE A 85 -3.93 -1.17 6.57
C ILE A 85 -2.45 -1.08 6.21
N VAL A 86 -1.74 -0.13 6.79
CA VAL A 86 -0.31 0.07 6.55
C VAL A 86 0.49 -0.92 7.36
N GLU A 87 1.29 -1.77 6.69
CA GLU A 87 2.12 -2.79 7.35
C GLU A 87 3.35 -2.19 8.06
N ASN A 88 3.89 -1.11 7.52
CA ASN A 88 5.06 -0.40 8.03
C ASN A 88 4.69 1.04 8.43
N PRO A 89 4.01 1.23 9.57
CA PRO A 89 3.41 2.50 9.98
C PRO A 89 4.41 3.64 10.15
N GLU A 90 5.66 3.36 10.42
CA GLU A 90 6.73 4.37 10.50
C GLU A 90 6.87 5.19 9.21
N ALA A 91 6.56 4.59 8.06
CA ALA A 91 6.62 5.27 6.76
C ALA A 91 5.58 6.39 6.61
N VAL A 92 4.50 6.36 7.38
CA VAL A 92 3.39 7.32 7.27
C VAL A 92 3.19 8.18 8.52
N ARG A 93 3.97 7.97 9.58
CA ARG A 93 3.81 8.71 10.85
C ARG A 93 4.00 10.22 10.73
N GLY A 94 4.74 10.69 9.74
CA GLY A 94 4.91 12.11 9.45
C GLY A 94 3.75 12.75 8.66
N PHE A 95 2.72 11.97 8.31
CA PHE A 95 1.64 12.38 7.41
C PHE A 95 0.23 12.17 8.00
N PRO A 96 -0.04 12.48 9.29
CA PRO A 96 -1.36 12.24 9.86
C PRO A 96 -2.42 13.07 9.16
N ALA A 97 -3.50 12.42 8.71
CA ALA A 97 -4.59 13.04 7.96
C ALA A 97 -4.15 13.87 6.74
N ALA A 98 -3.01 13.51 6.14
CA ALA A 98 -2.50 14.19 4.96
C ALA A 98 -3.03 13.54 3.68
N HIS A 99 -3.28 14.37 2.67
CA HIS A 99 -3.54 13.93 1.31
C HIS A 99 -2.20 13.67 0.61
N VAL A 100 -1.99 12.47 0.12
CA VAL A 100 -0.68 12.01 -0.34
C VAL A 100 -0.75 11.23 -1.64
N LEU A 101 0.40 11.15 -2.32
CA LEU A 101 0.68 10.09 -3.30
C LEU A 101 1.49 9.00 -2.61
N LEU A 102 0.98 7.79 -2.60
CA LEU A 102 1.59 6.64 -1.96
C LEU A 102 2.00 5.61 -3.00
N ALA A 103 3.29 5.26 -3.00
CA ALA A 103 3.84 4.15 -3.75
C ALA A 103 4.15 2.99 -2.80
N GLY A 104 3.83 1.78 -3.21
CA GLY A 104 4.06 0.59 -2.41
C GLY A 104 3.42 -0.66 -2.98
N HIS A 105 3.45 -1.73 -2.21
CA HIS A 105 2.86 -3.01 -2.55
C HIS A 105 1.51 -3.19 -1.86
N PHE A 106 0.45 -3.25 -2.65
CA PHE A 106 -0.92 -3.45 -2.19
C PHE A 106 -1.27 -4.94 -2.26
N ASP A 107 -1.65 -5.52 -1.13
CA ASP A 107 -2.17 -6.89 -1.04
C ASP A 107 -3.69 -6.86 -0.93
N SER A 108 -4.37 -7.18 -2.03
CA SER A 108 -5.84 -7.13 -2.11
C SER A 108 -6.51 -8.21 -1.25
N ALA A 109 -5.86 -9.34 -1.03
CA ALA A 109 -6.42 -10.42 -0.21
C ALA A 109 -6.42 -10.05 1.27
N LYS A 110 -5.34 -9.42 1.75
CA LYS A 110 -5.20 -8.99 3.15
C LYS A 110 -5.73 -7.57 3.40
N LYS A 111 -5.98 -6.79 2.35
CA LYS A 111 -6.28 -5.36 2.46
C LYS A 111 -5.19 -4.58 3.19
N THR A 112 -3.95 -4.86 2.85
CA THR A 112 -2.77 -4.22 3.42
C THR A 112 -1.93 -3.55 2.35
N VAL A 113 -1.10 -2.60 2.76
CA VAL A 113 -0.10 -1.97 1.91
C VAL A 113 1.23 -1.87 2.65
N HIS A 114 2.29 -2.29 1.95
CA HIS A 114 3.66 -2.00 2.36
C HIS A 114 4.14 -0.76 1.63
N VAL A 115 4.38 0.31 2.37
CA VAL A 115 4.68 1.63 1.81
C VAL A 115 6.17 1.72 1.46
N GLU A 116 6.47 2.14 0.24
CA GLU A 116 7.83 2.43 -0.21
C GLU A 116 8.13 3.92 -0.21
N LYS A 117 7.17 4.74 -0.62
CA LYS A 117 7.34 6.20 -0.73
C LYS A 117 6.02 6.91 -0.51
N VAL A 118 6.07 8.01 0.24
CA VAL A 118 4.96 8.94 0.44
C VAL A 118 5.41 10.34 0.06
N THR A 119 4.62 11.01 -0.74
CA THR A 119 4.81 12.42 -1.07
C THR A 119 3.49 13.16 -0.93
N PRO A 120 3.49 14.46 -0.54
CA PRO A 120 2.27 15.26 -0.53
C PRO A 120 1.61 15.24 -1.91
N ALA A 121 0.28 15.05 -1.95
CA ALA A 121 -0.47 15.22 -3.19
C ALA A 121 -0.50 16.70 -3.57
N ALA A 122 -0.46 16.98 -4.88
CA ALA A 122 -0.72 18.33 -5.36
C ALA A 122 -2.22 18.65 -5.20
N ASP A 123 -2.52 19.85 -4.70
CA ASP A 123 -3.88 20.39 -4.61
C ASP A 123 -4.40 20.83 -5.99
#